data_771b1a1282f7f83b8645452eb91eaf59
#
_entry.id   771b1a1282f7f83b8645452eb91eaf59
#
_cell.length_a   1.000
_cell.length_b   1.000
_cell.length_c   1.000
_cell.angle_alpha   90.00
_cell.angle_beta   90.00
_cell.angle_gamma   90.00
#
_symmetry.space_group_name_H-M   'P 1'
#
loop_
_entity.id
_entity.type
_entity.pdbx_description
1 polymer ?
#
loop_
_entity_poly.entity_id
_entity_poly.type
_entity_poly.pdbx_seq_one_letter_code
_entity_poly.pdbx_strand_id
1 'polypeptide(L)'
;LAIDAGSKGPCLEIGSYCGKSSVYLGMACKEKSTVLFSIDHHGGSEEQQPGEEYFDPDLLDKERGKIDTLKHFRKTIADFDLEDTVIPVVGRSETVGRVWQTPLSLIFIDGSHAYESVLSDYNIWAKKLILGGYLLFHDIFSDSAKGGQAPYLVYQKAVASGLYEVMPMCESLGILIRNTI
;
A
#
# COMPACT_ATOMS: atom_id res chain seq x y z
N LEU A 1 -4.08 1.71 14.61
CA LEU A 1 -3.81 0.50 13.83
C LEU A 1 -2.29 0.32 13.59
N ALA A 2 -1.62 1.23 12.89
CA ALA A 2 -0.20 1.08 12.55
C ALA A 2 0.73 0.96 13.77
N ILE A 3 0.46 1.70 14.85
CA ILE A 3 1.19 1.59 16.12
C ILE A 3 1.01 0.18 16.73
N ASP A 4 -0.21 -0.34 16.75
CA ASP A 4 -0.47 -1.70 17.27
C ASP A 4 0.19 -2.77 16.38
N ALA A 5 0.08 -2.63 15.07
CA ALA A 5 0.74 -3.52 14.12
C ALA A 5 2.26 -3.49 14.30
N GLY A 6 2.86 -2.31 14.41
CA GLY A 6 4.30 -2.15 14.61
C GLY A 6 4.85 -2.84 15.85
N SER A 7 4.03 -3.04 16.88
CA SER A 7 4.41 -3.83 18.05
C SER A 7 4.48 -5.35 17.80
N LYS A 8 3.90 -5.82 16.69
CA LYS A 8 3.82 -7.25 16.33
C LYS A 8 4.84 -7.64 15.27
N GLY A 9 5.36 -6.67 14.49
CA GLY A 9 6.33 -6.94 13.43
C GLY A 9 6.38 -5.83 12.36
N PRO A 10 7.09 -6.06 11.26
CA PRO A 10 7.22 -5.10 10.18
C PRO A 10 5.90 -4.91 9.42
N CYS A 11 5.73 -3.68 8.90
CA CYS A 11 4.60 -3.28 8.08
C CYS A 11 4.99 -3.21 6.60
N LEU A 12 4.00 -3.30 5.73
CA LEU A 12 4.19 -3.17 4.29
C LEU A 12 3.11 -2.27 3.69
N GLU A 13 3.52 -1.43 2.76
CA GLU A 13 2.69 -0.59 1.91
C GLU A 13 2.92 -0.95 0.44
N ILE A 14 1.86 -1.02 -0.35
CA ILE A 14 1.89 -1.21 -1.80
C ILE A 14 1.29 0.03 -2.44
N GLY A 15 2.07 0.73 -3.25
CA GLY A 15 1.71 2.03 -3.81
C GLY A 15 2.08 3.17 -2.86
N SER A 16 3.34 3.57 -2.88
CA SER A 16 3.83 4.65 -2.00
C SER A 16 3.85 6.03 -2.66
N TYR A 17 3.80 6.08 -4.00
CA TYR A 17 3.81 7.31 -4.79
C TYR A 17 4.89 8.29 -4.33
N CYS A 18 4.50 9.48 -3.83
CA CYS A 18 5.42 10.49 -3.27
C CYS A 18 5.59 10.40 -1.73
N GLY A 19 5.09 9.33 -1.07
CA GLY A 19 5.38 9.01 0.31
C GLY A 19 4.42 9.59 1.36
N LYS A 20 3.24 10.08 0.99
CA LYS A 20 2.28 10.68 1.95
C LYS A 20 1.84 9.66 3.02
N SER A 21 1.32 8.52 2.63
CA SER A 21 0.93 7.42 3.53
C SER A 21 2.13 6.80 4.24
N SER A 22 3.26 6.70 3.52
CA SER A 22 4.53 6.19 4.08
C SER A 22 5.02 6.99 5.29
N VAL A 23 4.78 8.31 5.34
CA VAL A 23 5.12 9.14 6.51
C VAL A 23 4.31 8.70 7.74
N TYR A 24 2.99 8.55 7.61
CA TYR A 24 2.14 8.18 8.75
C TYR A 24 2.43 6.76 9.25
N LEU A 25 2.57 5.81 8.33
CA LEU A 25 2.91 4.43 8.65
C LEU A 25 4.34 4.31 9.21
N GLY A 26 5.28 5.04 8.61
CA GLY A 26 6.67 5.10 9.03
C GLY A 26 6.85 5.69 10.43
N MET A 27 6.15 6.77 10.76
CA MET A 27 6.17 7.35 12.11
C MET A 27 5.68 6.33 13.15
N ALA A 28 4.62 5.59 12.85
CA ALA A 28 4.13 4.53 13.72
C ALA A 28 5.15 3.38 13.88
N CYS A 29 5.81 2.98 12.79
CA CYS A 29 6.88 1.97 12.83
C CYS A 29 8.08 2.46 13.64
N LYS A 30 8.50 3.72 13.47
CA LYS A 30 9.60 4.35 14.22
C LYS A 30 9.33 4.33 15.74
N GLU A 31 8.10 4.65 16.14
CA GLU A 31 7.69 4.59 17.56
C GLU A 31 7.83 3.18 18.15
N LYS A 32 7.63 2.14 17.34
CA LYS A 32 7.73 0.73 17.78
C LYS A 32 9.05 0.06 17.46
N SER A 33 10.05 0.82 16.98
CA SER A 33 11.39 0.30 16.62
C SER A 33 11.30 -0.85 15.60
N THR A 34 10.37 -0.75 14.67
CA THR A 34 10.21 -1.67 13.52
C THR A 34 10.33 -0.89 12.21
N VAL A 35 10.10 -1.54 11.08
CA VAL A 35 10.25 -0.95 9.76
C VAL A 35 8.96 -1.00 8.94
N LEU A 36 8.83 -0.05 8.03
CA LEU A 36 7.86 -0.06 6.94
C LEU A 36 8.59 -0.39 5.63
N PHE A 37 8.18 -1.42 4.94
CA PHE A 37 8.56 -1.64 3.55
C PHE A 37 7.56 -0.95 2.63
N SER A 38 8.02 -0.01 1.81
CA SER A 38 7.18 0.72 0.85
C SER A 38 7.53 0.26 -0.56
N ILE A 39 6.61 -0.51 -1.17
CA ILE A 39 6.79 -1.08 -2.50
C ILE A 39 6.13 -0.19 -3.54
N ASP A 40 6.91 0.28 -4.50
CA ASP A 40 6.42 1.01 -5.66
C ASP A 40 7.44 0.87 -6.81
N HIS A 41 6.97 0.83 -8.04
CA HIS A 41 7.87 0.90 -9.20
C HIS A 41 8.22 2.33 -9.59
N HIS A 42 7.58 3.32 -8.97
CA HIS A 42 7.79 4.76 -9.12
C HIS A 42 7.65 5.30 -10.55
N GLY A 43 7.03 4.53 -11.42
CA GLY A 43 6.75 4.93 -12.81
C GLY A 43 5.34 5.49 -13.04
N GLY A 44 4.58 5.66 -11.96
CA GLY A 44 3.17 6.05 -12.00
C GLY A 44 2.22 4.93 -12.45
N SER A 45 0.98 4.97 -11.98
CA SER A 45 -0.08 4.09 -12.47
C SER A 45 -0.52 4.47 -13.89
N GLU A 46 -1.43 3.70 -14.48
CA GLU A 46 -1.99 4.00 -15.81
C GLU A 46 -2.67 5.37 -15.83
N GLU A 47 -3.37 5.74 -14.75
CA GLU A 47 -4.11 6.99 -14.59
C GLU A 47 -3.20 8.22 -14.40
N GLN A 48 -1.91 8.02 -14.14
CA GLN A 48 -0.92 9.07 -13.91
C GLN A 48 -0.03 9.34 -15.12
N GLN A 49 -0.25 8.67 -16.24
CA GLN A 49 0.56 8.85 -17.45
C GLN A 49 0.22 10.18 -18.16
N PRO A 50 1.10 10.71 -19.01
CA PRO A 50 0.83 11.93 -19.79
C PRO A 50 -0.49 11.81 -20.58
N GLY A 51 -1.40 12.75 -20.32
CA GLY A 51 -2.72 12.78 -20.93
C GLY A 51 -3.85 12.16 -20.13
N GLU A 52 -3.54 11.51 -19.01
CA GLU A 52 -4.52 10.92 -18.09
C GLU A 52 -4.94 11.87 -16.96
N GLU A 53 -6.01 11.55 -16.24
CA GLU A 53 -6.68 12.43 -15.27
C GLU A 53 -5.77 12.87 -14.11
N TYR A 54 -4.90 11.97 -13.63
CA TYR A 54 -4.02 12.22 -12.48
C TYR A 54 -2.57 12.51 -12.89
N PHE A 55 -2.35 12.92 -14.14
CA PHE A 55 -1.01 13.30 -14.60
C PHE A 55 -0.51 14.56 -13.91
N ASP A 56 0.66 14.46 -13.28
CA ASP A 56 1.39 15.60 -12.71
C ASP A 56 2.67 15.85 -13.50
N PRO A 57 2.79 16.99 -14.21
CA PRO A 57 3.96 17.32 -15.01
C PRO A 57 5.22 17.53 -14.18
N ASP A 58 5.13 17.82 -12.88
CA ASP A 58 6.28 18.00 -12.00
C ASP A 58 6.96 16.67 -11.66
N LEU A 59 6.25 15.55 -11.86
CA LEU A 59 6.77 14.20 -11.67
C LEU A 59 7.34 13.58 -12.95
N LEU A 60 7.31 14.32 -14.07
CA LEU A 60 7.84 13.84 -15.34
C LEU A 60 9.36 13.98 -15.37
N ASP A 61 10.07 12.87 -15.47
CA ASP A 61 11.48 12.88 -15.90
C ASP A 61 11.55 13.25 -17.37
N LYS A 62 11.97 14.50 -17.63
CA LYS A 62 12.01 15.08 -18.99
C LYS A 62 13.04 14.42 -19.90
N GLU A 63 14.10 13.83 -19.33
CA GLU A 63 15.13 13.14 -20.11
C GLU A 63 14.62 11.77 -20.59
N ARG A 64 13.88 11.06 -19.75
CA ARG A 64 13.35 9.74 -20.03
C ARG A 64 11.94 9.75 -20.61
N GLY A 65 11.22 10.89 -20.50
CA GLY A 65 9.83 11.03 -20.92
C GLY A 65 8.86 10.15 -20.14
N LYS A 66 9.16 9.86 -18.87
CA LYS A 66 8.38 8.97 -18.01
C LYS A 66 8.19 9.57 -16.62
N ILE A 67 7.12 9.21 -15.96
CA ILE A 67 6.91 9.54 -14.54
C ILE A 67 8.01 8.90 -13.69
N ASP A 68 8.56 9.66 -12.75
CA ASP A 68 9.49 9.21 -11.72
C ASP A 68 9.17 9.87 -10.38
N THR A 69 8.49 9.14 -9.52
CA THR A 69 8.10 9.58 -8.17
C THR A 69 9.19 9.29 -7.13
N LEU A 70 10.20 8.46 -7.43
CA LEU A 70 11.19 8.00 -6.46
C LEU A 70 11.98 9.15 -5.81
N LYS A 71 12.34 10.16 -6.60
CA LYS A 71 13.05 11.34 -6.10
C LYS A 71 12.22 12.09 -5.05
N HIS A 72 10.92 12.26 -5.34
CA HIS A 72 9.98 12.95 -4.46
C HIS A 72 9.71 12.12 -3.21
N PHE A 73 9.52 10.80 -3.36
CA PHE A 73 9.38 9.86 -2.26
C PHE A 73 10.57 9.96 -1.29
N ARG A 74 11.80 9.82 -1.80
CA ARG A 74 13.00 9.90 -0.96
C ARG A 74 13.14 11.23 -0.24
N LYS A 75 12.79 12.33 -0.93
CA LYS A 75 12.79 13.65 -0.29
C LYS A 75 11.78 13.70 0.85
N THR A 76 10.55 13.22 0.63
CA THR A 76 9.51 13.17 1.66
C THR A 76 9.99 12.37 2.89
N ILE A 77 10.56 11.19 2.69
CA ILE A 77 11.04 10.34 3.79
C ILE A 77 12.17 11.02 4.58
N ALA A 78 13.09 11.69 3.91
CA ALA A 78 14.18 12.44 4.55
C ALA A 78 13.66 13.66 5.31
N ASP A 79 12.70 14.41 4.77
CA ASP A 79 12.11 15.59 5.43
C ASP A 79 11.44 15.24 6.78
N PHE A 80 11.09 13.95 7.01
CA PHE A 80 10.50 13.46 8.26
C PHE A 80 11.44 12.56 9.10
N ASP A 81 12.73 12.50 8.80
CA ASP A 81 13.71 11.67 9.51
C ASP A 81 13.30 10.18 9.58
N LEU A 82 12.83 9.63 8.48
CA LEU A 82 12.33 8.25 8.38
C LEU A 82 13.21 7.33 7.54
N GLU A 83 14.41 7.76 7.12
CA GLU A 83 15.29 7.01 6.23
C GLU A 83 15.77 5.67 6.82
N ASP A 84 15.89 5.57 8.15
CA ASP A 84 16.23 4.33 8.86
C ASP A 84 15.01 3.43 9.17
N THR A 85 13.79 3.91 8.88
CA THR A 85 12.55 3.23 9.24
C THR A 85 11.75 2.81 8.00
N VAL A 86 11.66 3.69 7.01
CA VAL A 86 10.95 3.43 5.76
C VAL A 86 11.92 2.91 4.72
N ILE A 87 11.76 1.66 4.32
CA ILE A 87 12.63 0.99 3.36
C ILE A 87 11.94 0.96 1.99
N PRO A 88 12.37 1.79 1.03
CA PRO A 88 11.82 1.75 -0.33
C PRO A 88 12.24 0.44 -1.02
N VAL A 89 11.25 -0.25 -1.59
CA VAL A 89 11.46 -1.42 -2.43
C VAL A 89 11.00 -1.09 -3.84
N VAL A 90 11.95 -0.71 -4.69
CA VAL A 90 11.65 -0.26 -6.06
C VAL A 90 11.38 -1.44 -6.97
N GLY A 91 10.13 -1.62 -7.37
CA GLY A 91 9.72 -2.72 -8.23
C GLY A 91 8.22 -2.95 -8.24
N ARG A 92 7.78 -3.80 -9.15
CA ARG A 92 6.37 -4.22 -9.19
C ARG A 92 6.05 -5.11 -8.00
N SER A 93 4.95 -4.85 -7.33
CA SER A 93 4.47 -5.56 -6.15
C SER A 93 4.45 -7.09 -6.38
N GLU A 94 3.91 -7.55 -7.49
CA GLU A 94 3.85 -8.97 -7.83
C GLU A 94 5.23 -9.63 -7.96
N THR A 95 6.22 -8.91 -8.51
CA THR A 95 7.59 -9.42 -8.68
C THR A 95 8.27 -9.58 -7.34
N VAL A 96 8.17 -8.57 -6.48
CA VAL A 96 8.72 -8.59 -5.12
C VAL A 96 8.03 -9.66 -4.27
N GLY A 97 6.70 -9.73 -4.34
CA GLY A 97 5.90 -10.64 -3.53
C GLY A 97 6.14 -12.13 -3.80
N ARG A 98 6.55 -12.50 -5.02
CA ARG A 98 6.91 -13.89 -5.36
C ARG A 98 8.09 -14.42 -4.55
N VAL A 99 9.03 -13.56 -4.19
CA VAL A 99 10.26 -13.93 -3.46
C VAL A 99 10.23 -13.51 -1.99
N TRP A 100 9.17 -12.83 -1.56
CA TRP A 100 9.05 -12.31 -0.20
C TRP A 100 8.81 -13.43 0.82
N GLN A 101 9.58 -13.43 1.90
CA GLN A 101 9.49 -14.44 2.96
C GLN A 101 9.19 -13.87 4.35
N THR A 102 9.40 -12.57 4.55
CA THR A 102 9.23 -11.94 5.87
C THR A 102 7.73 -11.87 6.24
N PRO A 103 7.32 -12.41 7.41
CA PRO A 103 5.97 -12.21 7.92
C PRO A 103 5.68 -10.74 8.19
N LEU A 104 4.46 -10.30 7.94
CA LEU A 104 4.04 -8.90 8.03
C LEU A 104 2.91 -8.74 9.06
N SER A 105 2.97 -7.67 9.84
CA SER A 105 1.94 -7.33 10.83
C SER A 105 0.86 -6.41 10.30
N LEU A 106 1.17 -5.66 9.24
CA LEU A 106 0.23 -4.81 8.53
C LEU A 106 0.58 -4.84 7.04
N ILE A 107 -0.45 -4.93 6.20
CA ILE A 107 -0.35 -4.76 4.76
C ILE A 107 -1.37 -3.72 4.34
N PHE A 108 -0.89 -2.64 3.73
CA PHE A 108 -1.71 -1.55 3.17
C PHE A 108 -1.66 -1.62 1.65
N ILE A 109 -2.81 -1.85 1.01
CA ILE A 109 -2.96 -1.93 -0.44
C ILE A 109 -3.56 -0.61 -0.95
N ASP A 110 -2.74 0.16 -1.65
CA ASP A 110 -3.05 1.50 -2.19
C ASP A 110 -2.33 1.74 -3.53
N GLY A 111 -2.20 0.71 -4.35
CA GLY A 111 -1.39 0.75 -5.57
C GLY A 111 -2.17 1.22 -6.79
N SER A 112 -2.91 0.34 -7.42
CA SER A 112 -3.64 0.56 -8.68
C SER A 112 -5.13 0.38 -8.47
N HIS A 113 -5.94 1.07 -9.28
CA HIS A 113 -7.39 0.88 -9.32
C HIS A 113 -7.85 -0.12 -10.39
N ALA A 114 -6.91 -0.78 -11.09
CA ALA A 114 -7.23 -1.87 -12.00
C ALA A 114 -7.52 -3.15 -11.20
N TYR A 115 -8.66 -3.81 -11.48
CA TYR A 115 -9.12 -4.98 -10.71
C TYR A 115 -8.08 -6.11 -10.63
N GLU A 116 -7.43 -6.43 -11.75
CA GLU A 116 -6.43 -7.51 -11.80
C GLU A 116 -5.19 -7.19 -10.94
N SER A 117 -4.81 -5.91 -10.88
CA SER A 117 -3.68 -5.46 -10.05
C SER A 117 -4.00 -5.58 -8.56
N VAL A 118 -5.14 -5.04 -8.12
CA VAL A 118 -5.58 -5.13 -6.70
C VAL A 118 -5.79 -6.58 -6.28
N LEU A 119 -6.37 -7.41 -7.17
CA LEU A 119 -6.57 -8.83 -6.91
C LEU A 119 -5.25 -9.58 -6.81
N SER A 120 -4.27 -9.26 -7.66
CA SER A 120 -2.93 -9.84 -7.61
C SER A 120 -2.24 -9.50 -6.28
N ASP A 121 -2.29 -8.23 -5.87
CA ASP A 121 -1.72 -7.78 -4.60
C ASP A 121 -2.36 -8.52 -3.42
N TYR A 122 -3.67 -8.57 -3.36
CA TYR A 122 -4.37 -9.35 -2.34
C TYR A 122 -3.93 -10.81 -2.32
N ASN A 123 -3.95 -11.51 -3.44
CA ASN A 123 -3.64 -12.94 -3.51
C ASN A 123 -2.19 -13.27 -3.12
N ILE A 124 -1.26 -12.38 -3.41
CA ILE A 124 0.17 -12.57 -3.12
C ILE A 124 0.48 -12.21 -1.67
N TRP A 125 0.02 -11.04 -1.22
CA TRP A 125 0.47 -10.46 0.03
C TRP A 125 -0.35 -10.88 1.25
N ALA A 126 -1.65 -11.14 1.09
CA ALA A 126 -2.50 -11.58 2.20
C ALA A 126 -1.97 -12.84 2.92
N LYS A 127 -1.26 -13.71 2.20
CA LYS A 127 -0.64 -14.93 2.73
C LYS A 127 0.55 -14.65 3.64
N LYS A 128 1.14 -13.45 3.54
CA LYS A 128 2.31 -13.03 4.32
C LYS A 128 1.91 -12.37 5.65
N LEU A 129 0.62 -12.07 5.82
CA LEU A 129 0.10 -11.43 7.00
C LEU A 129 0.06 -12.44 8.17
N ILE A 130 0.54 -12.04 9.35
CA ILE A 130 0.45 -12.86 10.57
C ILE A 130 -0.99 -12.92 11.12
N LEU A 131 -1.30 -13.87 11.98
CA LEU A 131 -2.53 -13.87 12.77
C LEU A 131 -2.58 -12.61 13.65
N GLY A 132 -3.74 -11.96 13.72
CA GLY A 132 -3.93 -10.69 14.40
C GLY A 132 -3.29 -9.50 13.67
N GLY A 133 -2.76 -9.70 12.46
CA GLY A 133 -2.25 -8.64 11.60
C GLY A 133 -3.37 -7.93 10.84
N TYR A 134 -3.08 -6.72 10.36
CA TYR A 134 -4.03 -5.85 9.66
C TYR A 134 -3.86 -5.90 8.15
N LEU A 135 -4.95 -6.14 7.43
CA LEU A 135 -5.04 -5.97 5.97
C LEU A 135 -5.92 -4.75 5.70
N LEU A 136 -5.32 -3.74 5.08
CA LEU A 136 -5.97 -2.47 4.80
C LEU A 136 -6.10 -2.27 3.30
N PHE A 137 -7.27 -1.77 2.87
CA PHE A 137 -7.53 -1.40 1.48
C PHE A 137 -7.95 0.07 1.44
N HIS A 138 -7.29 0.86 0.60
CA HIS A 138 -7.69 2.23 0.32
C HIS A 138 -8.77 2.28 -0.77
N ASP A 139 -9.45 3.43 -0.85
CA ASP A 139 -10.47 3.73 -1.88
C ASP A 139 -11.62 2.72 -1.97
N ILE A 140 -12.12 2.33 -0.81
CA ILE A 140 -13.31 1.47 -0.70
C ILE A 140 -14.58 2.32 -0.83
N PHE A 141 -15.14 2.34 -2.03
CA PHE A 141 -16.39 3.01 -2.34
C PHE A 141 -17.46 2.00 -2.72
N SER A 142 -18.52 1.89 -1.91
CA SER A 142 -19.68 1.03 -2.23
C SER A 142 -20.57 1.60 -3.33
N ASP A 143 -20.47 2.90 -3.57
CA ASP A 143 -21.20 3.65 -4.59
C ASP A 143 -20.25 3.99 -5.75
N SER A 144 -20.55 3.49 -6.95
CA SER A 144 -19.72 3.72 -8.14
C SER A 144 -19.65 5.19 -8.59
N ALA A 145 -20.57 6.03 -8.10
CA ALA A 145 -20.52 7.47 -8.35
C ALA A 145 -19.44 8.20 -7.52
N LYS A 146 -18.89 7.54 -6.49
CA LYS A 146 -17.92 8.12 -5.57
C LYS A 146 -16.47 7.71 -5.87
N GLY A 147 -16.26 6.69 -6.68
CA GLY A 147 -14.92 6.22 -7.00
C GLY A 147 -14.87 4.86 -7.68
N GLY A 148 -13.68 4.42 -8.04
CA GLY A 148 -13.41 3.16 -8.68
C GLY A 148 -13.89 1.96 -7.86
N GLN A 149 -14.39 0.92 -8.52
CA GLN A 149 -15.01 -0.23 -7.86
C GLN A 149 -14.03 -1.38 -7.60
N ALA A 150 -12.86 -1.36 -8.21
CA ALA A 150 -11.93 -2.49 -8.14
C ALA A 150 -11.43 -2.78 -6.71
N PRO A 151 -10.99 -1.79 -5.91
CA PRO A 151 -10.60 -2.04 -4.52
C PRO A 151 -11.78 -2.58 -3.68
N TYR A 152 -12.99 -2.03 -3.87
CA TYR A 152 -14.18 -2.49 -3.18
C TYR A 152 -14.53 -3.95 -3.47
N LEU A 153 -14.47 -4.38 -4.73
CA LEU A 153 -14.76 -5.77 -5.13
C LEU A 153 -13.74 -6.75 -4.53
N VAL A 154 -12.46 -6.39 -4.49
CA VAL A 154 -11.43 -7.24 -3.89
C VAL A 154 -11.55 -7.25 -2.37
N TYR A 155 -11.85 -6.12 -1.73
CA TYR A 155 -12.18 -6.06 -0.31
C TYR A 155 -13.36 -6.97 0.04
N GLN A 156 -14.47 -6.94 -0.73
CA GLN A 156 -15.59 -7.86 -0.52
C GLN A 156 -15.19 -9.32 -0.66
N LYS A 157 -14.31 -9.64 -1.62
CA LYS A 157 -13.76 -10.99 -1.77
C LYS A 157 -12.96 -11.42 -0.54
N ALA A 158 -12.15 -10.51 0.02
CA ALA A 158 -11.42 -10.77 1.26
C ALA A 158 -12.39 -11.03 2.43
N VAL A 159 -13.43 -10.21 2.59
CA VAL A 159 -14.48 -10.41 3.60
C VAL A 159 -15.17 -11.75 3.42
N ALA A 160 -15.57 -12.10 2.20
CA ALA A 160 -16.25 -13.36 1.89
C ALA A 160 -15.39 -14.61 2.11
N SER A 161 -14.05 -14.47 2.19
CA SER A 161 -13.15 -15.59 2.45
C SER A 161 -13.31 -16.21 3.85
N GLY A 162 -13.86 -15.46 4.80
CA GLY A 162 -13.99 -15.87 6.21
C GLY A 162 -12.66 -15.90 6.99
N LEU A 163 -11.57 -15.43 6.39
CA LEU A 163 -10.23 -15.42 7.00
C LEU A 163 -9.99 -14.21 7.91
N TYR A 164 -10.91 -13.24 7.90
CA TYR A 164 -10.72 -11.95 8.55
C TYR A 164 -11.92 -11.56 9.40
N GLU A 165 -11.66 -10.89 10.50
CA GLU A 165 -12.62 -10.08 11.21
C GLU A 165 -12.71 -8.72 10.52
N VAL A 166 -13.95 -8.27 10.25
CA VAL A 166 -14.22 -6.97 9.62
C VAL A 166 -14.33 -5.89 10.67
N MET A 167 -13.50 -4.88 10.58
CA MET A 167 -13.54 -3.72 11.47
C MET A 167 -14.35 -2.59 10.85
N PRO A 168 -14.88 -1.65 11.67
CA PRO A 168 -15.51 -0.45 11.15
C PRO A 168 -14.57 0.29 10.17
N MET A 169 -15.10 0.65 9.02
CA MET A 169 -14.37 1.45 8.04
C MET A 169 -14.09 2.86 8.58
N CYS A 170 -12.97 3.44 8.15
CA CYS A 170 -12.65 4.84 8.40
C CYS A 170 -12.65 5.57 7.04
N GLU A 171 -13.68 6.34 6.76
CA GLU A 171 -13.92 6.97 5.44
C GLU A 171 -13.88 5.92 4.32
N SER A 172 -12.90 5.99 3.40
CA SER A 172 -12.69 5.02 2.32
C SER A 172 -11.69 3.91 2.68
N LEU A 173 -11.23 3.82 3.92
CA LEU A 173 -10.30 2.78 4.36
C LEU A 173 -11.04 1.54 4.86
N GLY A 174 -10.94 0.45 4.12
CA GLY A 174 -11.39 -0.88 4.54
C GLY A 174 -10.36 -1.53 5.47
N ILE A 175 -10.82 -2.06 6.62
CA ILE A 175 -9.95 -2.58 7.69
C ILE A 175 -10.35 -4.01 8.01
N LEU A 176 -9.40 -4.93 7.87
CA LEU A 176 -9.57 -6.36 8.16
C LEU A 176 -8.48 -6.82 9.13
N ILE A 177 -8.82 -7.68 10.09
CA ILE A 177 -7.85 -8.35 10.98
C ILE A 177 -7.83 -9.83 10.65
N ARG A 178 -6.66 -10.40 10.39
CA ARG A 178 -6.53 -11.84 10.12
C ARG A 178 -6.80 -12.64 11.38
N ASN A 179 -7.84 -13.47 11.38
CA ASN A 179 -8.26 -14.27 12.53
C ASN A 179 -8.16 -15.80 12.30
N THR A 180 -7.83 -16.22 11.07
CA THR A 180 -7.73 -17.64 10.70
C THR A 180 -6.48 -17.91 9.85
N ILE A 181 -5.91 -19.12 9.98
CA ILE A 181 -4.72 -19.58 9.23
C ILE A 181 -5.10 -19.98 7.80
#